data_443a84f7d5a684060b11467a8f62af80
#
_entry.id   443a84f7d5a684060b11467a8f62af80
#
_cell.length_a   1.000
_cell.length_b   1.000
_cell.length_c   1.000
_cell.angle_alpha   90.00
_cell.angle_beta   90.00
_cell.angle_gamma   90.00
#
_symmetry.space_group_name_H-M   'P 1'
#
loop_
_entity.id
_entity.type
_entity.pdbx_description
1 polymer ?
#
loop_
_entity_poly.entity_id
_entity_poly.type
_entity_poly.pdbx_seq_one_letter_code
_entity_poly.pdbx_strand_id
1 'polypeptide(L)'
;MKRILLAILPCGFATSIALAKDKPCRPHRHAKLPAITELTYHRARKRLLSAGWQPLQTKSFNEADTDPDISSGNGSLFWHRGHVEVEACSGTGVAACAFLFKDTYGNRLRVTTAGEELSKEKAYARVTGFRFVCE
;
A
#
# COMPACT_ATOMS: atom_id res chain seq x y z
N MET A 1 0.35 -8.64 -71.37
CA MET A 1 0.69 -9.30 -70.13
C MET A 1 0.57 -8.26 -69.00
N LYS A 2 -0.55 -8.25 -68.23
CA LYS A 2 -0.76 -7.35 -67.12
C LYS A 2 -0.30 -8.02 -65.82
N ARG A 3 0.73 -7.48 -65.15
CA ARG A 3 1.17 -7.91 -63.84
C ARG A 3 0.32 -7.22 -62.75
N ILE A 4 -0.47 -7.97 -62.05
CA ILE A 4 -1.23 -7.50 -60.90
C ILE A 4 -0.31 -7.59 -59.68
N LEU A 5 0.06 -6.46 -59.09
CA LEU A 5 0.76 -6.37 -57.80
C LEU A 5 -0.30 -6.48 -56.70
N LEU A 6 -0.27 -7.55 -55.92
CA LEU A 6 -1.04 -7.69 -54.71
C LEU A 6 -0.30 -6.96 -53.57
N ALA A 7 -0.86 -5.88 -53.08
CA ALA A 7 -0.37 -5.19 -51.87
C ALA A 7 -0.94 -5.89 -50.65
N ILE A 8 -0.05 -6.50 -49.86
CA ILE A 8 -0.39 -7.10 -48.54
C ILE A 8 -0.26 -5.99 -47.51
N LEU A 9 -1.42 -5.56 -46.92
CA LEU A 9 -1.44 -4.69 -45.74
C LEU A 9 -1.12 -5.53 -44.50
N PRO A 10 -0.17 -5.15 -43.63
CA PRO A 10 -0.03 -5.75 -42.33
C PRO A 10 -1.07 -5.18 -41.38
N CYS A 11 -1.98 -6.03 -40.95
CA CYS A 11 -2.96 -5.73 -39.91
C CYS A 11 -2.22 -5.72 -38.55
N GLY A 12 -1.84 -4.53 -38.08
CA GLY A 12 -1.24 -4.35 -36.78
C GLY A 12 -2.29 -4.50 -35.68
N PHE A 13 -2.27 -5.64 -34.98
CA PHE A 13 -3.02 -5.80 -33.74
C PHE A 13 -2.38 -4.95 -32.64
N ALA A 14 -2.90 -3.78 -32.38
CA ALA A 14 -2.60 -3.03 -31.17
C ALA A 14 -3.30 -3.70 -30.00
N THR A 15 -2.59 -4.54 -29.25
CA THR A 15 -3.05 -5.05 -27.96
C THR A 15 -3.02 -3.92 -26.96
N SER A 16 -4.17 -3.28 -26.76
CA SER A 16 -4.36 -2.36 -25.65
C SER A 16 -4.35 -3.16 -24.35
N ILE A 17 -3.25 -3.07 -23.58
CA ILE A 17 -3.20 -3.55 -22.20
C ILE A 17 -4.07 -2.59 -21.39
N ALA A 18 -5.32 -2.96 -21.17
CA ALA A 18 -6.19 -2.27 -20.23
C ALA A 18 -5.64 -2.53 -18.82
N LEU A 19 -4.97 -1.55 -18.23
CA LEU A 19 -4.72 -1.51 -16.80
C LEU A 19 -6.07 -1.57 -16.10
N ALA A 20 -6.36 -2.71 -15.46
CA ALA A 20 -7.52 -2.86 -14.61
C ALA A 20 -7.42 -1.82 -13.50
N LYS A 21 -8.19 -0.72 -13.58
CA LYS A 21 -8.38 0.21 -12.48
C LYS A 21 -9.10 -0.57 -11.39
N ASP A 22 -8.43 -0.84 -10.27
CA ASP A 22 -9.06 -1.38 -9.09
C ASP A 22 -10.30 -0.54 -8.79
N LYS A 23 -11.48 -1.18 -8.86
CA LYS A 23 -12.74 -0.51 -8.52
C LYS A 23 -12.62 -0.01 -7.08
N PRO A 24 -12.93 1.28 -6.80
CA PRO A 24 -12.92 1.76 -5.43
C PRO A 24 -13.91 0.95 -4.62
N CYS A 25 -13.37 0.23 -3.66
CA CYS A 25 -14.14 -0.55 -2.70
C CYS A 25 -14.74 0.42 -1.68
N ARG A 26 -16.07 0.39 -1.51
CA ARG A 26 -16.76 1.17 -0.47
C ARG A 26 -17.69 0.24 0.30
N PRO A 27 -17.27 -0.28 1.47
CA PRO A 27 -18.13 -1.09 2.29
C PRO A 27 -19.30 -0.26 2.83
N HIS A 28 -20.48 -0.87 2.95
CA HIS A 28 -21.68 -0.21 3.49
C HIS A 28 -21.56 0.07 4.99
N ARG A 29 -20.81 -0.76 5.69
CA ARG A 29 -20.60 -0.66 7.13
C ARG A 29 -19.12 -0.85 7.46
N HIS A 30 -18.54 0.08 8.16
CA HIS A 30 -17.15 0.06 8.54
C HIS A 30 -16.92 0.86 9.83
N ALA A 31 -15.76 0.63 10.48
CA ALA A 31 -15.32 1.45 11.59
C ALA A 31 -15.14 2.91 11.14
N LYS A 32 -15.22 3.84 12.09
CA LYS A 32 -15.04 5.27 11.80
C LYS A 32 -13.68 5.52 11.13
N LEU A 33 -13.67 6.36 10.10
CA LEU A 33 -12.44 6.82 9.44
C LEU A 33 -12.01 8.16 10.06
N PRO A 34 -10.97 8.18 10.90
CA PRO A 34 -10.46 9.42 11.46
C PRO A 34 -9.69 10.22 10.42
N ALA A 35 -9.56 11.54 10.63
CA ALA A 35 -8.69 12.38 9.83
C ALA A 35 -7.23 12.03 10.15
N ILE A 36 -6.52 11.40 9.23
CA ILE A 36 -5.15 10.91 9.42
C ILE A 36 -4.15 11.41 8.36
N THR A 37 -4.62 11.94 7.24
CA THR A 37 -3.74 12.46 6.18
C THR A 37 -2.82 13.55 6.73
N GLU A 38 -1.57 13.56 6.27
CA GLU A 38 -0.50 14.47 6.73
C GLU A 38 -0.02 14.25 8.18
N LEU A 39 -0.65 13.41 8.97
CA LEU A 39 -0.12 13.04 10.28
C LEU A 39 1.10 12.13 10.14
N THR A 40 1.98 12.16 11.15
CA THR A 40 2.98 11.10 11.27
C THR A 40 2.28 9.75 11.41
N TYR A 41 2.88 8.69 10.90
CA TYR A 41 2.28 7.35 10.99
C TYR A 41 1.94 6.98 12.45
N HIS A 42 2.80 7.31 13.39
CA HIS A 42 2.58 7.03 14.82
C HIS A 42 1.31 7.70 15.38
N ARG A 43 1.03 8.93 15.00
CA ARG A 43 -0.20 9.64 15.39
C ARG A 43 -1.43 9.09 14.66
N ALA A 44 -1.30 8.81 13.38
CA ALA A 44 -2.36 8.21 12.57
C ALA A 44 -2.77 6.84 13.12
N ARG A 45 -1.80 5.99 13.44
CA ARG A 45 -2.02 4.67 14.04
C ARG A 45 -2.81 4.76 15.34
N LYS A 46 -2.45 5.67 16.25
CA LYS A 46 -3.22 5.88 17.49
C LYS A 46 -4.68 6.25 17.23
N ARG A 47 -4.93 7.12 16.26
CA ARG A 47 -6.30 7.51 15.87
C ARG A 47 -7.08 6.34 15.27
N LEU A 48 -6.44 5.53 14.43
CA LEU A 48 -7.06 4.34 13.84
C LEU A 48 -7.45 3.32 14.93
N LEU A 49 -6.54 3.02 15.85
CA LEU A 49 -6.82 2.11 16.96
C LEU A 49 -7.99 2.62 17.82
N SER A 50 -8.02 3.89 18.16
CA SER A 50 -9.12 4.52 18.92
C SER A 50 -10.44 4.51 18.16
N ALA A 51 -10.42 4.47 16.83
CA ALA A 51 -11.60 4.40 15.98
C ALA A 51 -12.11 2.98 15.71
N GLY A 52 -11.43 1.94 16.25
CA GLY A 52 -11.84 0.54 16.12
C GLY A 52 -11.13 -0.25 15.02
N TRP A 53 -10.11 0.33 14.41
CA TRP A 53 -9.24 -0.39 13.47
C TRP A 53 -8.18 -1.17 14.23
N GLN A 54 -7.92 -2.40 13.82
CA GLN A 54 -6.91 -3.28 14.40
C GLN A 54 -5.78 -3.52 13.41
N PRO A 55 -4.51 -3.55 13.87
CA PRO A 55 -3.40 -3.94 13.00
C PRO A 55 -3.62 -5.34 12.44
N LEU A 56 -3.42 -5.50 11.15
CA LEU A 56 -3.48 -6.82 10.50
C LEU A 56 -2.06 -7.31 10.26
N GLN A 57 -1.65 -8.39 10.92
CA GLN A 57 -0.33 -8.98 10.71
C GLN A 57 -0.18 -9.44 9.26
N THR A 58 0.82 -8.91 8.57
CA THR A 58 1.02 -9.11 7.12
C THR A 58 1.99 -10.23 6.78
N LYS A 59 2.93 -10.52 7.68
CA LYS A 59 3.99 -11.52 7.52
C LYS A 59 4.08 -12.41 8.75
N SER A 60 4.61 -13.62 8.58
CA SER A 60 5.04 -14.42 9.74
C SER A 60 6.35 -13.87 10.32
N PHE A 61 6.58 -14.12 11.61
CA PHE A 61 7.82 -13.68 12.26
C PHE A 61 9.07 -14.34 11.67
N ASN A 62 8.95 -15.53 11.12
CA ASN A 62 10.06 -16.25 10.49
C ASN A 62 10.45 -15.71 9.11
N GLU A 63 9.52 -15.04 8.42
CA GLU A 63 9.71 -14.55 7.07
C GLU A 63 10.11 -13.07 7.01
N ALA A 64 9.75 -12.30 8.03
CA ALA A 64 9.89 -10.84 8.02
C ALA A 64 11.33 -10.35 7.78
N ASP A 65 12.33 -11.01 8.35
CA ASP A 65 13.73 -10.60 8.22
C ASP A 65 14.32 -10.89 6.83
N THR A 66 13.68 -11.75 6.05
CA THR A 66 14.12 -12.12 4.69
C THR A 66 13.18 -11.64 3.60
N ASP A 67 12.00 -11.13 3.98
CA ASP A 67 11.03 -10.61 3.02
C ASP A 67 11.54 -9.29 2.41
N PRO A 68 11.75 -9.21 1.09
CA PRO A 68 12.32 -8.01 0.46
C PRO A 68 11.47 -6.75 0.64
N ASP A 69 10.16 -6.89 0.89
CA ASP A 69 9.26 -5.77 1.07
C ASP A 69 9.43 -5.06 2.42
N ILE A 70 9.95 -5.75 3.44
CA ILE A 70 10.06 -5.21 4.80
C ILE A 70 11.41 -5.48 5.50
N SER A 71 12.35 -6.17 4.87
CA SER A 71 13.62 -6.55 5.51
C SER A 71 14.66 -5.44 5.58
N SER A 72 14.39 -4.27 5.00
CA SER A 72 15.31 -3.14 5.00
C SER A 72 14.60 -1.80 5.17
N GLY A 73 15.37 -0.74 5.46
CA GLY A 73 14.87 0.63 5.54
C GLY A 73 13.72 0.81 6.53
N ASN A 74 12.72 1.59 6.15
CA ASN A 74 11.53 1.83 6.97
C ASN A 74 10.79 0.53 7.33
N GLY A 75 10.72 -0.43 6.42
CA GLY A 75 10.03 -1.70 6.65
C GLY A 75 10.57 -2.45 7.85
N SER A 76 11.89 -2.60 7.91
CA SER A 76 12.58 -3.22 9.04
C SER A 76 12.39 -2.42 10.35
N LEU A 77 12.50 -1.10 10.29
CA LEU A 77 12.28 -0.23 11.46
C LEU A 77 10.87 -0.37 12.02
N PHE A 78 9.85 -0.35 11.18
CA PHE A 78 8.47 -0.51 11.61
C PHE A 78 8.21 -1.91 12.18
N TRP A 79 8.65 -2.95 11.48
CA TRP A 79 8.46 -4.32 11.93
C TRP A 79 9.08 -4.58 13.29
N HIS A 80 10.36 -4.20 13.50
CA HIS A 80 11.07 -4.42 14.76
C HIS A 80 10.55 -3.56 15.92
N ARG A 81 9.78 -2.51 15.63
CA ARG A 81 9.04 -1.74 16.64
C ARG A 81 7.67 -2.33 16.98
N GLY A 82 7.31 -3.48 16.41
CA GLY A 82 6.05 -4.16 16.65
C GLY A 82 4.88 -3.67 15.79
N HIS A 83 5.14 -2.94 14.71
CA HIS A 83 4.11 -2.57 13.73
C HIS A 83 3.92 -3.72 12.74
N VAL A 84 3.30 -4.80 13.20
CA VAL A 84 3.09 -6.03 12.41
C VAL A 84 2.21 -5.82 11.18
N GLU A 85 1.53 -4.70 11.11
CA GLU A 85 0.67 -4.28 10.01
C GLU A 85 1.44 -3.71 8.81
N VAL A 86 2.77 -3.51 8.92
CA VAL A 86 3.57 -3.07 7.76
C VAL A 86 3.52 -4.14 6.67
N GLU A 87 3.06 -3.77 5.47
CA GLU A 87 2.87 -4.68 4.35
C GLU A 87 4.07 -4.68 3.41
N ALA A 88 4.51 -3.49 3.04
CA ALA A 88 5.64 -3.28 2.15
C ALA A 88 6.16 -1.85 2.27
N CYS A 89 7.46 -1.68 2.08
CA CYS A 89 8.10 -0.38 2.00
C CYS A 89 9.04 -0.31 0.80
N SER A 90 9.04 0.83 0.12
CA SER A 90 10.04 1.12 -0.90
C SER A 90 11.38 1.41 -0.24
N GLY A 91 12.45 0.80 -0.73
CA GLY A 91 13.82 1.09 -0.29
C GLY A 91 14.43 2.34 -0.93
N THR A 92 13.73 2.98 -1.85
CA THR A 92 14.23 4.11 -2.66
C THR A 92 13.15 5.19 -2.82
N GLY A 93 13.53 6.34 -3.39
CA GLY A 93 12.62 7.45 -3.66
C GLY A 93 12.12 8.10 -2.38
N VAL A 94 10.81 8.26 -2.25
CA VAL A 94 10.16 8.90 -1.09
C VAL A 94 10.00 7.97 0.12
N ALA A 95 10.62 6.81 0.12
CA ALA A 95 10.51 5.81 1.18
C ALA A 95 9.05 5.47 1.53
N ALA A 96 8.23 5.20 0.52
CA ALA A 96 6.82 4.91 0.68
C ALA A 96 6.61 3.57 1.39
N CYS A 97 5.65 3.53 2.32
CA CYS A 97 5.21 2.30 2.98
C CYS A 97 3.70 2.13 2.85
N ALA A 98 3.26 0.87 2.94
CA ALA A 98 1.86 0.49 3.05
C ALA A 98 1.65 -0.32 4.34
N PHE A 99 0.52 -0.09 4.99
CA PHE A 99 0.11 -0.73 6.25
C PHE A 99 -1.33 -1.21 6.15
N LEU A 100 -1.61 -2.40 6.68
CA LEU A 100 -2.93 -3.00 6.66
C LEU A 100 -3.59 -3.01 8.05
N PHE A 101 -4.83 -2.57 8.07
CA PHE A 101 -5.71 -2.64 9.25
C PHE A 101 -6.99 -3.40 8.89
N LYS A 102 -7.65 -3.93 9.90
CA LYS A 102 -8.98 -4.55 9.79
C LYS A 102 -9.94 -3.95 10.81
N ASP A 103 -11.23 -3.99 10.52
CA ASP A 103 -12.26 -3.63 11.49
C ASP A 103 -13.08 -4.86 11.92
N THR A 104 -14.03 -4.65 12.82
CA THR A 104 -14.91 -5.72 13.33
C THR A 104 -15.93 -6.22 12.32
N TYR A 105 -16.11 -5.48 11.21
CA TYR A 105 -17.03 -5.84 10.12
C TYR A 105 -16.36 -6.66 9.01
N GLY A 106 -15.05 -6.94 9.15
CA GLY A 106 -14.26 -7.69 8.17
C GLY A 106 -13.68 -6.84 7.05
N ASN A 107 -13.78 -5.51 7.13
CA ASN A 107 -13.16 -4.63 6.14
C ASN A 107 -11.67 -4.49 6.38
N ARG A 108 -10.94 -4.30 5.29
CA ARG A 108 -9.50 -3.98 5.33
C ARG A 108 -9.27 -2.55 4.86
N LEU A 109 -8.37 -1.87 5.53
CA LEU A 109 -7.93 -0.51 5.20
C LEU A 109 -6.43 -0.52 4.96
N ARG A 110 -6.01 -0.07 3.79
CA ARG A 110 -4.59 0.16 3.50
C ARG A 110 -4.28 1.63 3.70
N VAL A 111 -3.30 1.91 4.55
CA VAL A 111 -2.76 3.25 4.80
C VAL A 111 -1.40 3.35 4.14
N THR A 112 -1.15 4.43 3.42
CA THR A 112 0.13 4.69 2.75
C THR A 112 0.84 5.88 3.37
N THR A 113 2.16 5.80 3.41
CA THR A 113 3.02 6.86 3.94
C THR A 113 4.14 7.20 2.98
N ALA A 114 4.77 8.34 3.19
CA ALA A 114 6.02 8.74 2.57
C ALA A 114 6.93 9.40 3.59
N GLY A 115 8.23 9.38 3.32
CA GLY A 115 9.26 9.92 4.19
C GLY A 115 9.94 8.85 5.05
N GLU A 116 11.20 9.12 5.39
CA GLU A 116 12.03 8.21 6.19
C GLU A 116 11.72 8.32 7.69
N GLU A 117 11.84 7.20 8.38
CA GLU A 117 11.76 7.09 9.84
C GLU A 117 13.13 7.33 10.46
N LEU A 118 13.48 8.57 10.73
CA LEU A 118 14.74 8.99 11.32
C LEU A 118 14.52 9.52 12.73
N SER A 119 14.37 8.62 13.70
CA SER A 119 14.00 8.96 15.09
C SER A 119 15.00 9.90 15.75
N LYS A 120 16.30 9.74 15.47
CA LYS A 120 17.36 10.61 16.01
C LYS A 120 17.22 12.06 15.52
N GLU A 121 16.73 12.23 14.30
CA GLU A 121 16.52 13.53 13.65
C GLU A 121 15.09 14.05 13.84
N LYS A 122 14.25 13.32 14.58
CA LYS A 122 12.82 13.61 14.76
C LYS A 122 12.05 13.78 13.45
N ALA A 123 12.52 13.11 12.40
CA ALA A 123 11.84 13.00 11.11
C ALA A 123 11.06 11.69 11.06
N TYR A 124 9.79 11.75 10.65
CA TYR A 124 8.90 10.60 10.67
C TYR A 124 8.09 10.52 9.38
N ALA A 125 7.85 9.30 8.91
CA ALA A 125 6.97 9.04 7.79
C ALA A 125 5.57 9.61 8.05
N ARG A 126 4.97 10.23 7.02
CA ARG A 126 3.65 10.86 7.09
C ARG A 126 2.66 10.13 6.21
N VAL A 127 1.43 10.07 6.66
CA VAL A 127 0.34 9.48 5.89
C VAL A 127 0.05 10.32 4.66
N THR A 128 0.10 9.68 3.49
CA THR A 128 -0.25 10.27 2.20
C THR A 128 -1.68 9.98 1.78
N GLY A 129 -2.27 8.90 2.31
CA GLY A 129 -3.64 8.54 2.02
C GLY A 129 -4.01 7.19 2.62
N PHE A 130 -5.25 6.80 2.38
CA PHE A 130 -5.76 5.49 2.76
C PHE A 130 -6.89 5.06 1.82
N ARG A 131 -7.10 3.75 1.72
CA ARG A 131 -8.17 3.18 0.91
C ARG A 131 -8.65 1.85 1.48
N PHE A 132 -9.89 1.51 1.25
CA PHE A 132 -10.38 0.15 1.48
C PHE A 132 -9.73 -0.82 0.49
N VAL A 133 -9.48 -2.05 0.96
CA VAL A 133 -8.99 -3.15 0.13
C VAL A 133 -10.14 -4.13 -0.05
N CYS A 134 -10.56 -4.34 -1.30
CA CYS A 134 -11.50 -5.40 -1.68
C CYS A 134 -10.76 -6.61 -2.22
N GLU A 135 -11.22 -7.78 -1.88
CA GLU A 135 -10.84 -9.04 -2.51
C GLU A 135 -11.81 -9.38 -3.65
#